data_aaa066c19c361e2c8b47dfb0cfa4cced
#
_entry.id   aaa066c19c361e2c8b47dfb0cfa4cced
#
_cell.length_a   1.000
_cell.length_b   1.000
_cell.length_c   1.000
_cell.angle_alpha   90.00
_cell.angle_beta   90.00
_cell.angle_gamma   90.00
#
_symmetry.space_group_name_H-M   'P 1'
#
loop_
_entity.id
_entity.type
_entity.pdbx_description
1 polymer ?
#
loop_
_entity_poly.entity_id
_entity_poly.type
_entity_poly.pdbx_seq_one_letter_code
_entity_poly.pdbx_strand_id
1 'polypeptide(L)'
;MAATRADVARAAGVSPSTVTYVLSGQRSTSSSTRERVMRAVRDLDYHPNTAARSLASPVLRTVGVLFRRQRSTIDANDLDYVDGVRRALAPSGIQVVIPVMTSSAPLIELRSLVRSCALGGVVLMDVADGDEREAMLLEEKVPTVLIGSSGRAGGASGIDADFAQMARAGVDHLSGLGHRRIVALMRETASDDAHARQDQARELLRAARELGVEVLVRQVPEAALAGAEIVGA
;
A
#
# COMPACT_ATOMS: atom_id res chain seq x y z
N MET A 1 33.97 -12.06 -8.28
CA MET A 1 32.76 -12.88 -8.52
C MET A 1 31.95 -12.87 -7.24
N ALA A 2 30.62 -12.74 -7.31
CA ALA A 2 29.78 -12.81 -6.12
C ALA A 2 29.85 -14.25 -5.55
N ALA A 3 29.92 -14.36 -4.21
CA ALA A 3 29.94 -15.65 -3.55
C ALA A 3 28.62 -16.41 -3.80
N THR A 4 28.72 -17.72 -3.93
CA THR A 4 27.57 -18.60 -4.17
C THR A 4 27.20 -19.37 -2.88
N ARG A 5 25.98 -19.93 -2.85
CA ARG A 5 25.58 -20.82 -1.74
C ARG A 5 26.50 -22.03 -1.60
N ALA A 6 27.08 -22.50 -2.69
CA ALA A 6 28.07 -23.61 -2.67
C ALA A 6 29.39 -23.18 -1.99
N ASP A 7 29.80 -21.95 -2.16
CA ASP A 7 31.00 -21.41 -1.51
C ASP A 7 30.80 -21.28 0.00
N VAL A 8 29.65 -20.80 0.43
CA VAL A 8 29.25 -20.76 1.86
C VAL A 8 29.23 -22.17 2.45
N ALA A 9 28.64 -23.13 1.74
CA ALA A 9 28.58 -24.51 2.18
C ALA A 9 29.97 -25.11 2.36
N ARG A 10 30.88 -24.86 1.40
CA ARG A 10 32.28 -25.30 1.44
C ARG A 10 33.02 -24.65 2.62
N ALA A 11 32.88 -23.34 2.83
CA ALA A 11 33.52 -22.62 3.91
C ALA A 11 33.02 -23.04 5.30
N ALA A 12 31.72 -23.33 5.42
CA ALA A 12 31.10 -23.77 6.67
C ALA A 12 31.23 -25.28 6.95
N GLY A 13 31.74 -26.08 5.98
CA GLY A 13 31.85 -27.54 6.10
C GLY A 13 30.49 -28.24 6.23
N VAL A 14 29.52 -27.82 5.43
CA VAL A 14 28.13 -28.35 5.44
C VAL A 14 27.64 -28.54 3.99
N SER A 15 26.49 -29.20 3.85
CA SER A 15 25.83 -29.29 2.54
C SER A 15 25.13 -27.97 2.16
N PRO A 16 24.94 -27.68 0.85
CA PRO A 16 24.16 -26.52 0.41
C PRO A 16 22.72 -26.49 0.92
N SER A 17 22.12 -27.66 1.15
CA SER A 17 20.80 -27.76 1.79
C SER A 17 20.83 -27.33 3.25
N THR A 18 21.88 -27.66 3.99
CA THR A 18 22.08 -27.22 5.38
C THR A 18 22.19 -25.69 5.45
N VAL A 19 22.93 -25.06 4.53
CA VAL A 19 22.97 -23.58 4.42
C VAL A 19 21.58 -23.02 4.20
N THR A 20 20.78 -23.64 3.32
CA THR A 20 19.40 -23.21 3.08
C THR A 20 18.56 -23.31 4.36
N TYR A 21 18.64 -24.41 5.11
CA TYR A 21 17.87 -24.59 6.34
C TYR A 21 18.26 -23.57 7.43
N VAL A 22 19.57 -23.29 7.57
CA VAL A 22 20.05 -22.28 8.52
C VAL A 22 19.54 -20.89 8.16
N LEU A 23 19.58 -20.51 6.89
CA LEU A 23 19.18 -19.18 6.43
C LEU A 23 17.66 -19.00 6.39
N SER A 24 16.90 -20.08 6.15
CA SER A 24 15.43 -20.01 6.09
C SER A 24 14.75 -20.23 7.44
N GLY A 25 15.44 -20.78 8.42
CA GLY A 25 14.84 -21.15 9.71
C GLY A 25 13.84 -22.31 9.66
N GLN A 26 13.66 -22.94 8.49
CA GLN A 26 12.63 -23.98 8.26
C GLN A 26 12.90 -25.30 8.98
N ARG A 27 14.10 -25.52 9.44
CA ARG A 27 14.48 -26.75 10.14
C ARG A 27 15.43 -26.46 11.29
N SER A 28 15.23 -27.14 12.40
CA SER A 28 16.12 -27.05 13.55
C SER A 28 17.52 -27.54 13.16
N THR A 29 18.53 -26.73 13.39
CA THR A 29 19.96 -27.03 13.21
C THR A 29 20.67 -26.76 14.52
N SER A 30 21.77 -27.49 14.81
CA SER A 30 22.53 -27.23 16.02
C SER A 30 23.10 -25.81 16.03
N SER A 31 23.22 -25.23 17.24
CA SER A 31 23.81 -23.89 17.42
C SER A 31 25.19 -23.76 16.76
N SER A 32 26.02 -24.77 16.93
CA SER A 32 27.36 -24.80 16.33
C SER A 32 27.35 -24.80 14.81
N THR A 33 26.40 -25.53 14.17
CA THR A 33 26.24 -25.50 12.72
C THR A 33 25.74 -24.14 12.24
N ARG A 34 24.79 -23.56 12.96
CA ARG A 34 24.26 -22.22 12.66
C ARG A 34 25.35 -21.16 12.72
N GLU A 35 26.19 -21.19 13.76
CA GLU A 35 27.31 -20.24 13.92
C GLU A 35 28.34 -20.34 12.81
N ARG A 36 28.74 -21.58 12.41
CA ARG A 36 29.66 -21.77 11.29
C ARG A 36 29.12 -21.21 9.98
N VAL A 37 27.87 -21.52 9.68
CA VAL A 37 27.21 -21.01 8.45
C VAL A 37 27.12 -19.48 8.47
N MET A 38 26.67 -18.88 9.59
CA MET A 38 26.54 -17.43 9.71
C MET A 38 27.90 -16.71 9.66
N ARG A 39 28.97 -17.34 10.15
CA ARG A 39 30.33 -16.84 9.98
C ARG A 39 30.76 -16.86 8.52
N ALA A 40 30.59 -17.98 7.84
CA ALA A 40 30.90 -18.09 6.41
C ALA A 40 30.11 -17.11 5.53
N VAL A 41 28.86 -16.85 5.88
CA VAL A 41 28.02 -15.84 5.21
C VAL A 41 28.65 -14.45 5.32
N ARG A 42 29.09 -14.07 6.54
CA ARG A 42 29.74 -12.76 6.75
C ARG A 42 31.10 -12.67 6.07
N ASP A 43 31.92 -13.71 6.21
CA ASP A 43 33.30 -13.71 5.70
C ASP A 43 33.33 -13.65 4.17
N LEU A 44 32.35 -14.23 3.51
CA LEU A 44 32.20 -14.24 2.06
C LEU A 44 31.34 -13.14 1.50
N ASP A 45 30.81 -12.24 2.36
CA ASP A 45 29.81 -11.22 1.99
C ASP A 45 28.67 -11.81 1.13
N TYR A 46 28.23 -13.01 1.56
CA TYR A 46 27.23 -13.75 0.80
C TYR A 46 25.83 -13.18 1.06
N HIS A 47 25.25 -12.64 0.02
CA HIS A 47 23.83 -12.25 0.01
C HIS A 47 23.01 -13.33 -0.72
N PRO A 48 22.02 -13.95 -0.02
CA PRO A 48 21.14 -14.90 -0.67
C PRO A 48 20.48 -14.26 -1.90
N ASN A 49 20.70 -14.85 -3.08
CA ASN A 49 20.05 -14.37 -4.30
C ASN A 49 18.55 -14.63 -4.19
N THR A 50 17.80 -13.57 -3.88
CA THR A 50 16.34 -13.60 -3.76
C THR A 50 15.66 -13.94 -5.08
N ALA A 51 16.23 -13.53 -6.22
CA ALA A 51 15.72 -13.86 -7.54
C ALA A 51 15.81 -15.36 -7.85
N ALA A 52 16.93 -16.02 -7.50
CA ALA A 52 17.06 -17.47 -7.65
C ALA A 52 16.15 -18.25 -6.68
N ARG A 53 15.78 -17.64 -5.53
CA ARG A 53 14.86 -18.24 -4.58
C ARG A 53 13.39 -18.08 -5.02
N SER A 54 13.03 -16.99 -5.66
CA SER A 54 11.69 -16.79 -6.22
C SER A 54 11.41 -17.74 -7.37
N LEU A 55 12.41 -18.10 -8.16
CA LEU A 55 12.30 -19.14 -9.20
C LEU A 55 12.09 -20.56 -8.63
N ALA A 56 12.52 -20.81 -7.40
CA ALA A 56 12.40 -22.10 -6.72
C ALA A 56 11.23 -22.21 -5.74
N SER A 57 10.51 -21.12 -5.49
CA SER A 57 9.38 -21.07 -4.57
C SER A 57 8.15 -20.51 -5.28
N PRO A 58 6.98 -21.18 -5.21
CA PRO A 58 5.74 -20.67 -5.80
C PRO A 58 5.18 -19.46 -5.03
N VAL A 59 5.79 -19.06 -3.93
CA VAL A 59 5.36 -17.92 -3.11
C VAL A 59 6.14 -16.69 -3.54
N LEU A 60 5.49 -15.83 -4.30
CA LEU A 60 5.99 -14.51 -4.64
C LEU A 60 6.05 -13.65 -3.35
N ARG A 61 7.23 -13.09 -3.07
CA ARG A 61 7.51 -12.39 -1.83
C ARG A 61 7.62 -10.88 -2.00
N THR A 62 7.00 -10.35 -3.04
CA THR A 62 6.99 -8.92 -3.33
C THR A 62 5.56 -8.44 -3.46
N VAL A 63 5.19 -7.44 -2.69
CA VAL A 63 3.89 -6.76 -2.76
C VAL A 63 4.11 -5.37 -3.32
N GLY A 64 3.36 -5.04 -4.37
CA GLY A 64 3.33 -3.70 -4.95
C GLY A 64 2.31 -2.82 -4.24
N VAL A 65 2.69 -1.62 -3.82
CA VAL A 65 1.74 -0.57 -3.44
C VAL A 65 1.59 0.36 -4.62
N LEU A 66 0.38 0.49 -5.14
CA LEU A 66 0.08 1.18 -6.39
C LEU A 66 -0.86 2.34 -6.13
N PHE A 67 -0.40 3.53 -6.44
CA PHE A 67 -1.24 4.73 -6.48
C PHE A 67 -1.92 4.86 -7.85
N ARG A 68 -3.13 5.38 -7.90
CA ARG A 68 -3.87 5.53 -9.16
C ARG A 68 -3.21 6.53 -10.10
N ARG A 69 -2.67 7.59 -9.55
CA ARG A 69 -1.98 8.62 -10.32
C ARG A 69 -0.49 8.63 -9.99
N GLN A 70 0.28 8.78 -11.02
CA GLN A 70 1.66 9.20 -10.85
C GLN A 70 1.64 10.66 -10.43
N ARG A 71 1.64 10.89 -9.12
CA ARG A 71 1.85 12.22 -8.58
C ARG A 71 3.32 12.56 -8.75
N SER A 72 3.61 13.81 -9.04
CA SER A 72 4.99 14.32 -9.00
C SER A 72 5.61 14.21 -7.59
N THR A 73 4.75 14.06 -6.58
CA THR A 73 5.14 13.90 -5.17
C THR A 73 4.21 12.89 -4.48
N ILE A 74 4.80 11.94 -3.78
CA ILE A 74 4.13 11.10 -2.78
C ILE A 74 4.09 11.95 -1.51
N ASP A 75 2.93 12.14 -0.91
CA ASP A 75 2.83 12.93 0.31
C ASP A 75 3.18 12.13 1.58
N ALA A 76 3.34 12.84 2.72
CA ALA A 76 3.73 12.19 3.96
C ALA A 76 2.68 11.17 4.45
N ASN A 77 1.40 11.43 4.20
CA ASN A 77 0.32 10.51 4.57
C ASN A 77 0.36 9.23 3.73
N ASP A 78 0.65 9.34 2.43
CA ASP A 78 0.83 8.16 1.56
C ASP A 78 1.99 7.29 2.06
N LEU A 79 3.10 7.90 2.49
CA LEU A 79 4.25 7.20 3.04
C LEU A 79 3.94 6.49 4.36
N ASP A 80 3.09 7.04 5.21
CA ASP A 80 2.65 6.39 6.45
C ASP A 80 1.88 5.09 6.17
N TYR A 81 1.01 5.08 5.16
CA TYR A 81 0.33 3.86 4.71
C TYR A 81 1.33 2.82 4.18
N VAL A 82 2.25 3.23 3.31
CA VAL A 82 3.29 2.35 2.77
C VAL A 82 4.15 1.75 3.89
N ASP A 83 4.55 2.57 4.87
CA ASP A 83 5.34 2.08 6.01
C ASP A 83 4.55 1.13 6.90
N GLY A 84 3.25 1.38 7.09
CA GLY A 84 2.34 0.45 7.78
C GLY A 84 2.30 -0.92 7.11
N VAL A 85 2.10 -0.96 5.79
CA VAL A 85 2.12 -2.20 4.99
C VAL A 85 3.48 -2.89 5.11
N ARG A 86 4.58 -2.14 4.98
CA ARG A 86 5.95 -2.66 5.10
C ARG A 86 6.20 -3.30 6.47
N ARG A 87 5.82 -2.62 7.55
CA ARG A 87 5.98 -3.15 8.92
C ARG A 87 5.18 -4.43 9.15
N ALA A 88 3.96 -4.49 8.64
CA ALA A 88 3.10 -5.66 8.78
C ALA A 88 3.65 -6.88 8.02
N LEU A 89 4.24 -6.69 6.84
CA LEU A 89 4.72 -7.76 5.99
C LEU A 89 6.18 -8.20 6.27
N ALA A 90 6.97 -7.35 6.92
CA ALA A 90 8.39 -7.61 7.22
C ALA A 90 8.65 -8.94 7.98
N PRO A 91 7.87 -9.33 9.02
CA PRO A 91 8.07 -10.60 9.72
C PRO A 91 7.93 -11.83 8.80
N SER A 92 7.13 -11.72 7.74
CA SER A 92 6.92 -12.78 6.74
C SER A 92 8.00 -12.78 5.64
N GLY A 93 8.96 -11.86 5.71
CA GLY A 93 10.01 -11.71 4.70
C GLY A 93 9.47 -11.26 3.33
N ILE A 94 8.33 -10.59 3.31
CA ILE A 94 7.73 -10.02 2.10
C ILE A 94 8.26 -8.60 1.93
N GLN A 95 8.74 -8.30 0.72
CA GLN A 95 9.21 -6.98 0.35
C GLN A 95 8.05 -6.13 -0.17
N VAL A 96 8.06 -4.84 0.17
CA VAL A 96 7.11 -3.86 -0.36
C VAL A 96 7.85 -2.97 -1.35
N VAL A 97 7.27 -2.78 -2.52
CA VAL A 97 7.78 -1.92 -3.59
C VAL A 97 6.69 -0.95 -4.04
N ILE A 98 7.10 0.21 -4.49
CA ILE A 98 6.21 1.17 -5.15
C ILE A 98 6.64 1.22 -6.61
N PRO A 99 5.98 0.48 -7.50
CA PRO A 99 6.29 0.55 -8.92
C PRO A 99 5.96 1.93 -9.48
N VAL A 100 6.92 2.57 -10.11
CA VAL A 100 6.72 3.82 -10.84
C VAL A 100 6.37 3.44 -12.27
N MET A 101 5.13 3.71 -12.67
CA MET A 101 4.68 3.47 -14.05
C MET A 101 4.95 4.72 -14.87
N THR A 102 5.71 4.58 -15.92
CA THR A 102 6.17 5.70 -16.74
C THR A 102 5.48 5.80 -18.10
N SER A 103 4.67 4.80 -18.45
CA SER A 103 4.00 4.74 -19.74
C SER A 103 2.68 5.51 -19.74
N SER A 104 2.26 5.93 -20.95
CA SER A 104 0.91 6.46 -21.17
C SER A 104 -0.19 5.39 -21.06
N ALA A 105 0.19 4.12 -20.90
CA ALA A 105 -0.70 2.98 -20.78
C ALA A 105 -0.44 2.18 -19.48
N PRO A 106 -0.75 2.75 -18.30
CA PRO A 106 -0.37 2.18 -17.00
C PRO A 106 -0.97 0.78 -16.74
N LEU A 107 -2.14 0.47 -17.29
CA LEU A 107 -2.74 -0.86 -17.15
C LEU A 107 -1.96 -1.94 -17.90
N ILE A 108 -1.41 -1.62 -19.08
CA ILE A 108 -0.58 -2.55 -19.86
C ILE A 108 0.72 -2.81 -19.10
N GLU A 109 1.33 -1.77 -18.55
CA GLU A 109 2.56 -1.88 -17.77
C GLU A 109 2.32 -2.70 -16.49
N LEU A 110 1.23 -2.43 -15.76
CA LEU A 110 0.85 -3.19 -14.59
C LEU A 110 0.61 -4.68 -14.92
N ARG A 111 -0.10 -4.98 -16.01
CA ARG A 111 -0.31 -6.36 -16.48
C ARG A 111 1.02 -7.04 -16.80
N SER A 112 1.96 -6.34 -17.38
CA SER A 112 3.32 -6.86 -17.66
C SER A 112 4.09 -7.17 -16.37
N LEU A 113 4.05 -6.27 -15.38
CA LEU A 113 4.67 -6.48 -14.08
C LEU A 113 4.13 -7.72 -13.35
N VAL A 114 2.81 -7.90 -13.41
CA VAL A 114 2.13 -9.05 -12.80
C VAL A 114 2.52 -10.35 -13.52
N ARG A 115 2.44 -10.37 -14.86
CA ARG A 115 2.73 -11.56 -15.66
C ARG A 115 4.21 -11.97 -15.64
N SER A 116 5.11 -11.02 -15.42
CA SER A 116 6.54 -11.32 -15.21
C SER A 116 6.83 -11.90 -13.82
N CYS A 117 5.79 -12.15 -13.00
CA CYS A 117 5.93 -12.61 -11.62
C CYS A 117 6.79 -11.68 -10.75
N ALA A 118 6.91 -10.40 -11.10
CA ALA A 118 7.61 -9.41 -10.28
C ALA A 118 6.83 -9.07 -9.00
N LEU A 119 5.50 -9.22 -9.03
CA LEU A 119 4.60 -8.95 -7.91
C LEU A 119 3.82 -10.20 -7.54
N GLY A 120 3.81 -10.54 -6.26
CA GLY A 120 3.04 -11.66 -5.69
C GLY A 120 1.71 -11.24 -5.09
N GLY A 121 1.50 -9.94 -4.95
CA GLY A 121 0.28 -9.32 -4.49
C GLY A 121 0.34 -7.82 -4.68
N VAL A 122 -0.80 -7.18 -4.59
CA VAL A 122 -0.94 -5.74 -4.82
C VAL A 122 -1.83 -5.10 -3.74
N VAL A 123 -1.40 -3.95 -3.25
CA VAL A 123 -2.22 -3.02 -2.49
C VAL A 123 -2.52 -1.84 -3.40
N LEU A 124 -3.80 -1.59 -3.69
CA LEU A 124 -4.24 -0.43 -4.44
C LEU A 124 -4.56 0.72 -3.49
N MET A 125 -4.05 1.88 -3.78
CA MET A 125 -4.38 3.16 -3.12
C MET A 125 -5.02 4.12 -4.13
N ASP A 126 -5.63 5.19 -3.64
CA ASP A 126 -6.39 6.14 -4.47
C ASP A 126 -7.42 5.41 -5.34
N VAL A 127 -8.19 4.53 -4.75
CA VAL A 127 -9.15 3.67 -5.46
C VAL A 127 -10.31 4.52 -5.98
N ALA A 128 -10.64 4.33 -7.26
CA ALA A 128 -11.80 4.95 -7.89
C ALA A 128 -13.02 4.03 -7.87
N ASP A 129 -14.20 4.60 -8.09
CA ASP A 129 -15.39 3.81 -8.35
C ASP A 129 -15.21 3.01 -9.65
N GLY A 130 -15.45 1.69 -9.58
CA GLY A 130 -15.23 0.78 -10.71
C GLY A 130 -13.77 0.67 -11.19
N ASP A 131 -12.79 0.81 -10.32
CA ASP A 131 -11.35 0.88 -10.65
C ASP A 131 -10.90 -0.24 -11.61
N GLU A 132 -10.40 0.16 -12.78
CA GLU A 132 -9.95 -0.76 -13.83
C GLU A 132 -8.73 -1.59 -13.42
N ARG A 133 -7.88 -1.06 -12.51
CA ARG A 133 -6.73 -1.79 -11.97
C ARG A 133 -7.20 -3.00 -11.18
N GLU A 134 -8.22 -2.82 -10.33
CA GLU A 134 -8.82 -3.90 -9.57
C GLU A 134 -9.39 -4.97 -10.51
N ALA A 135 -10.18 -4.56 -11.50
CA ALA A 135 -10.77 -5.48 -12.48
C ALA A 135 -9.71 -6.35 -13.15
N MET A 136 -8.63 -5.72 -13.63
CA MET A 136 -7.54 -6.40 -14.30
C MET A 136 -6.78 -7.35 -13.36
N LEU A 137 -6.50 -6.94 -12.10
CA LEU A 137 -5.80 -7.76 -11.13
C LEU A 137 -6.61 -9.00 -10.72
N LEU A 138 -7.93 -8.85 -10.58
CA LEU A 138 -8.83 -9.97 -10.30
C LEU A 138 -8.88 -10.95 -11.50
N GLU A 139 -8.93 -10.45 -12.73
CA GLU A 139 -8.83 -11.27 -13.95
C GLU A 139 -7.53 -12.09 -13.98
N GLU A 140 -6.40 -11.48 -13.66
CA GLU A 140 -5.09 -12.13 -13.58
C GLU A 140 -4.90 -12.97 -12.30
N LYS A 141 -5.92 -13.04 -11.42
CA LYS A 141 -5.92 -13.80 -10.15
C LYS A 141 -4.80 -13.38 -9.21
N VAL A 142 -4.45 -12.10 -9.19
CA VAL A 142 -3.44 -11.55 -8.30
C VAL A 142 -4.08 -11.22 -6.96
N PRO A 143 -3.52 -11.69 -5.83
CA PRO A 143 -3.96 -11.27 -4.51
C PRO A 143 -3.95 -9.75 -4.39
N THR A 144 -5.13 -9.16 -4.18
CA THR A 144 -5.32 -7.71 -4.19
C THR A 144 -6.06 -7.26 -2.95
N VAL A 145 -5.59 -6.17 -2.35
CA VAL A 145 -6.24 -5.48 -1.24
C VAL A 145 -6.37 -4.00 -1.61
N LEU A 146 -7.47 -3.39 -1.23
CA LEU A 146 -7.73 -1.97 -1.43
C LEU A 146 -7.50 -1.20 -0.12
N ILE A 147 -6.82 -0.07 -0.19
CA ILE A 147 -6.95 1.00 0.80
C ILE A 147 -7.89 2.02 0.19
N GLY A 148 -9.15 1.93 0.59
CA GLY A 148 -10.29 2.55 -0.03
C GLY A 148 -11.33 1.54 -0.51
N SER A 149 -12.32 2.01 -1.26
CA SER A 149 -13.40 1.19 -1.83
C SER A 149 -13.58 1.51 -3.32
N SER A 150 -13.80 0.47 -4.13
CA SER A 150 -14.17 0.61 -5.55
C SER A 150 -15.68 0.53 -5.79
N GLY A 151 -16.48 0.30 -4.74
CA GLY A 151 -17.91 0.06 -4.87
C GLY A 151 -18.27 -1.26 -5.58
N ARG A 152 -17.29 -2.07 -6.00
CA ARG A 152 -17.52 -3.31 -6.76
C ARG A 152 -18.05 -4.44 -5.88
N ALA A 153 -19.22 -4.95 -6.18
CA ALA A 153 -19.76 -6.12 -5.51
C ALA A 153 -18.90 -7.38 -5.85
N GLY A 154 -18.45 -8.11 -4.81
CA GLY A 154 -17.58 -9.26 -4.98
C GLY A 154 -16.14 -8.92 -5.44
N GLY A 155 -15.73 -7.68 -5.27
CA GLY A 155 -14.39 -7.19 -5.57
C GLY A 155 -13.32 -7.65 -4.58
N ALA A 156 -12.15 -7.04 -4.66
CA ALA A 156 -11.05 -7.28 -3.73
C ALA A 156 -11.43 -6.83 -2.30
N SER A 157 -10.82 -7.45 -1.30
CA SER A 157 -10.99 -7.01 0.09
C SER A 157 -10.43 -5.60 0.27
N GLY A 158 -11.20 -4.72 0.91
CA GLY A 158 -10.78 -3.35 1.17
C GLY A 158 -10.78 -3.03 2.67
N ILE A 159 -9.96 -2.05 3.02
CA ILE A 159 -9.99 -1.36 4.31
C ILE A 159 -10.08 0.13 4.02
N ASP A 160 -10.99 0.80 4.71
CA ASP A 160 -11.19 2.25 4.51
C ASP A 160 -11.51 2.92 5.85
N ALA A 161 -11.33 4.24 5.91
CA ALA A 161 -11.83 5.03 7.01
C ALA A 161 -13.35 5.22 6.83
N ASP A 162 -14.09 5.22 7.93
CA ASP A 162 -15.50 5.59 7.90
C ASP A 162 -15.64 7.11 7.77
N PHE A 163 -15.46 7.60 6.54
CA PHE A 163 -15.54 9.02 6.21
C PHE A 163 -16.93 9.60 6.48
N ALA A 164 -17.98 8.77 6.37
CA ALA A 164 -19.32 9.18 6.67
C ALA A 164 -19.50 9.46 8.18
N GLN A 165 -19.05 8.52 9.02
CA GLN A 165 -19.08 8.71 10.48
C GLN A 165 -18.18 9.87 10.91
N MET A 166 -17.01 10.02 10.32
CA MET A 166 -16.09 11.12 10.63
C MET A 166 -16.71 12.49 10.28
N ALA A 167 -17.33 12.60 9.10
CA ALA A 167 -18.04 13.81 8.67
C ALA A 167 -19.19 14.16 9.62
N ARG A 168 -20.00 13.17 9.98
CA ARG A 168 -21.08 13.33 10.94
C ARG A 168 -20.59 13.80 12.29
N ALA A 169 -19.58 13.14 12.86
CA ALA A 169 -19.02 13.49 14.16
C ALA A 169 -18.50 14.95 14.20
N GLY A 170 -17.94 15.43 13.09
CA GLY A 170 -17.51 16.83 12.96
C GLY A 170 -18.68 17.82 13.02
N VAL A 171 -19.76 17.54 12.29
CA VAL A 171 -20.97 18.40 12.30
C VAL A 171 -21.67 18.35 13.66
N ASP A 172 -21.82 17.15 14.25
CA ASP A 172 -22.43 16.96 15.58
C ASP A 172 -21.65 17.77 16.64
N HIS A 173 -20.32 17.68 16.62
CA HIS A 173 -19.46 18.39 17.56
C HIS A 173 -19.62 19.92 17.46
N LEU A 174 -19.51 20.47 16.25
CA LEU A 174 -19.62 21.91 16.05
C LEU A 174 -21.01 22.43 16.33
N SER A 175 -22.05 21.67 15.96
CA SER A 175 -23.45 22.01 16.30
C SER A 175 -23.67 22.00 17.80
N GLY A 176 -23.09 21.02 18.53
CA GLY A 176 -23.15 20.94 19.99
C GLY A 176 -22.47 22.14 20.69
N LEU A 177 -21.44 22.73 20.06
CA LEU A 177 -20.82 23.97 20.50
C LEU A 177 -21.62 25.24 20.15
N GLY A 178 -22.77 25.11 19.49
CA GLY A 178 -23.65 26.22 19.15
C GLY A 178 -23.40 26.80 17.75
N HIS A 179 -22.47 26.28 16.97
CA HIS A 179 -22.27 26.74 15.60
C HIS A 179 -23.47 26.37 14.72
N ARG A 180 -23.96 27.31 13.91
CA ARG A 180 -25.07 27.13 12.99
C ARG A 180 -24.67 27.27 11.52
N ARG A 181 -23.46 27.76 11.27
CA ARG A 181 -22.86 27.88 9.95
C ARG A 181 -21.44 27.30 10.01
N ILE A 182 -21.18 26.30 9.18
CA ILE A 182 -19.94 25.52 9.17
C ILE A 182 -19.39 25.55 7.74
N VAL A 183 -18.10 25.78 7.60
CA VAL A 183 -17.39 25.62 6.32
C VAL A 183 -16.58 24.34 6.38
N ALA A 184 -16.85 23.43 5.47
CA ALA A 184 -16.09 22.20 5.30
C ALA A 184 -15.10 22.38 4.14
N LEU A 185 -13.82 22.40 4.46
CA LEU A 185 -12.75 22.45 3.46
C LEU A 185 -12.39 21.02 3.02
N MET A 186 -12.59 20.72 1.76
CA MET A 186 -12.25 19.43 1.16
C MET A 186 -11.14 19.63 0.13
N ARG A 187 -10.14 18.77 0.16
CA ARG A 187 -9.05 18.82 -0.81
C ARG A 187 -9.59 18.60 -2.22
N GLU A 188 -9.24 19.51 -3.14
CA GLU A 188 -9.49 19.35 -4.56
C GLU A 188 -8.73 18.13 -5.07
N THR A 189 -9.40 17.26 -5.77
CA THR A 189 -8.76 16.15 -6.45
C THR A 189 -8.94 16.28 -7.93
N ALA A 190 -7.91 15.92 -8.64
CA ALA A 190 -7.92 15.89 -10.08
C ALA A 190 -8.88 14.82 -10.68
N SER A 191 -9.62 14.07 -9.83
CA SER A 191 -10.73 13.21 -10.23
C SER A 191 -11.78 13.25 -9.15
N ASP A 192 -12.99 13.62 -9.52
CA ASP A 192 -14.19 13.59 -8.68
C ASP A 192 -14.62 12.16 -8.29
N ASP A 193 -13.91 11.15 -8.77
CA ASP A 193 -14.27 9.73 -8.71
C ASP A 193 -13.85 9.01 -7.41
N ALA A 194 -13.29 9.72 -6.42
CA ALA A 194 -12.88 9.07 -5.18
C ALA A 194 -14.11 8.83 -4.28
N HIS A 195 -14.52 7.57 -4.18
CA HIS A 195 -15.70 7.11 -3.41
C HIS A 195 -15.75 7.71 -2.00
N ALA A 196 -14.63 7.66 -1.28
CA ALA A 196 -14.48 8.21 0.06
C ALA A 196 -14.90 9.69 0.19
N ARG A 197 -14.63 10.50 -0.82
CA ARG A 197 -14.97 11.94 -0.79
C ARG A 197 -16.43 12.23 -1.09
N GLN A 198 -17.00 11.46 -2.00
CA GLN A 198 -18.43 11.57 -2.28
C GLN A 198 -19.23 11.17 -1.04
N ASP A 199 -18.82 10.13 -0.34
CA ASP A 199 -19.44 9.70 0.90
C ASP A 199 -19.29 10.74 2.01
N GLN A 200 -18.09 11.30 2.17
CA GLN A 200 -17.84 12.36 3.14
C GLN A 200 -18.70 13.60 2.87
N ALA A 201 -18.74 14.10 1.63
CA ALA A 201 -19.54 15.27 1.26
C ALA A 201 -21.04 15.02 1.44
N ARG A 202 -21.51 13.84 1.04
CA ARG A 202 -22.91 13.43 1.17
C ARG A 202 -23.34 13.40 2.64
N GLU A 203 -22.49 12.83 3.50
CA GLU A 203 -22.80 12.73 4.93
C GLU A 203 -22.73 14.08 5.64
N LEU A 204 -21.79 14.96 5.28
CA LEU A 204 -21.77 16.34 5.77
C LEU A 204 -23.11 17.06 5.51
N LEU A 205 -23.60 16.97 4.28
CA LEU A 205 -24.87 17.61 3.90
C LEU A 205 -26.09 16.93 4.53
N ARG A 206 -26.02 15.61 4.79
CA ARG A 206 -27.09 14.88 5.48
C ARG A 206 -27.15 15.29 6.95
N ALA A 207 -26.04 15.25 7.66
CA ALA A 207 -25.95 15.64 9.05
C ALA A 207 -26.35 17.11 9.28
N ALA A 208 -25.95 17.99 8.36
CA ALA A 208 -26.33 19.39 8.40
C ALA A 208 -27.87 19.58 8.38
N ARG A 209 -28.55 18.87 7.47
CA ARG A 209 -30.03 18.93 7.36
C ARG A 209 -30.73 18.39 8.60
N GLU A 210 -30.25 17.27 9.16
CA GLU A 210 -30.81 16.65 10.35
C GLU A 210 -30.68 17.55 11.59
N LEU A 211 -29.59 18.30 11.70
CA LEU A 211 -29.29 19.17 12.85
C LEU A 211 -29.69 20.63 12.66
N GLY A 212 -30.27 20.98 11.51
CA GLY A 212 -30.64 22.37 11.20
C GLY A 212 -29.43 23.32 11.14
N VAL A 213 -28.30 22.84 10.63
CA VAL A 213 -27.04 23.58 10.49
C VAL A 213 -26.78 23.84 9.01
N GLU A 214 -26.29 25.01 8.67
CA GLU A 214 -25.82 25.33 7.32
C GLU A 214 -24.37 24.83 7.15
N VAL A 215 -24.12 23.91 6.20
CA VAL A 215 -22.76 23.47 5.85
C VAL A 215 -22.45 23.89 4.43
N LEU A 216 -21.37 24.66 4.29
CA LEU A 216 -20.84 25.09 3.02
C LEU A 216 -19.58 24.28 2.71
N VAL A 217 -19.64 23.44 1.68
CA VAL A 217 -18.47 22.67 1.22
C VAL A 217 -17.66 23.53 0.24
N ARG A 218 -16.35 23.67 0.50
CA ARG A 218 -15.39 24.33 -0.37
C ARG A 218 -14.29 23.36 -0.74
N GLN A 219 -14.02 23.26 -2.04
CA GLN A 219 -12.84 22.55 -2.52
C GLN A 219 -11.63 23.46 -2.44
N VAL A 220 -10.51 22.93 -1.98
CA VAL A 220 -9.24 23.66 -1.81
C VAL A 220 -8.13 22.95 -2.57
N PRO A 221 -7.30 23.67 -3.33
CA PRO A 221 -6.14 23.12 -4.00
C PRO A 221 -5.20 22.39 -3.02
N GLU A 222 -4.47 21.41 -3.53
CA GLU A 222 -3.46 20.69 -2.77
C GLU A 222 -2.17 21.56 -2.65
N ALA A 223 -2.27 22.67 -1.91
CA ALA A 223 -1.18 23.57 -1.67
C ALA A 223 -1.14 23.98 -0.19
N ALA A 224 0.06 24.11 0.37
CA ALA A 224 0.26 24.35 1.80
C ALA A 224 -0.45 25.61 2.35
N LEU A 225 -0.70 26.62 1.51
CA LEU A 225 -1.34 27.86 1.89
C LEU A 225 -2.77 28.06 1.36
N ALA A 226 -3.31 27.07 0.63
CA ALA A 226 -4.63 27.20 0.01
C ALA A 226 -5.75 27.46 1.02
N GLY A 227 -5.65 26.92 2.24
CA GLY A 227 -6.60 27.18 3.31
C GLY A 227 -6.57 28.63 3.82
N ALA A 228 -5.41 29.28 3.83
CA ALA A 228 -5.26 30.64 4.28
C ALA A 228 -5.94 31.66 3.34
N GLU A 229 -5.91 31.42 2.04
CA GLU A 229 -6.54 32.27 1.03
C GLU A 229 -8.07 32.23 1.14
N ILE A 230 -8.64 31.09 1.55
CA ILE A 230 -10.10 30.92 1.69
C ILE A 230 -10.61 31.52 3.00
N VAL A 231 -9.82 31.47 4.07
CA VAL A 231 -10.21 32.00 5.40
C VAL A 231 -9.99 33.52 5.48
N GLY A 232 -9.10 34.07 4.64
CA GLY A 232 -8.82 35.50 4.57
C GLY A 232 -9.70 36.29 3.60
N ALA A 233 -10.56 35.62 2.82
CA ALA A 233 -11.54 36.22 1.90
C ALA A 233 -12.93 36.21 2.50
#